data_354cdf8f7c38f878387e097ec1849801
#
_entry.id   354cdf8f7c38f878387e097ec1849801
#
_cell.length_a   1.000
_cell.length_b   1.000
_cell.length_c   1.000
_cell.angle_alpha   90.00
_cell.angle_beta   90.00
_cell.angle_gamma   90.00
#
_symmetry.space_group_name_H-M   'P 1'
#
loop_
_entity.id
_entity.type
_entity.pdbx_description
1 polymer ?
#
loop_
_entity_poly.entity_id
_entity_poly.type
_entity_poly.pdbx_seq_one_letter_code
_entity_poly.pdbx_strand_id
1 'polypeptide(L)'
;MHCLISGGTGLIGRLFCQQWLARGDTLSVLSRRPDKVHKLCGEAARACRDLQEVEGQVDVVVNLAGEPITHRWTESRRTEMRNSRLQITDLLVRWSLSQAQRPRYFLSGSAVGYYGDRGGDLLRENSPPGGGFAAQLCRDWEAATLPLQQAGICVGTMRTAIVLSTRGGALAQMLPAFRLGVGGPMSSGEQWMSWIHEDDIVGLMLHAIDRHLCVPFNACAPEAVTNNSFARLLGKQLHRPALLRTPAWLLKLMFGDMAEELLLASQKMEPRTALDSGYTFQFPTLELALADLLHKNGHARKAQA
;
A
#
# COMPACT_ATOMS: atom_id res chain seq x y z
N MET A 1 12.43 17.15 -10.53
CA MET A 1 11.46 17.50 -9.46
C MET A 1 12.04 17.15 -8.10
N HIS A 2 11.57 17.82 -7.04
CA HIS A 2 11.94 17.50 -5.67
C HIS A 2 10.74 16.88 -4.95
N CYS A 3 10.89 15.65 -4.44
CA CYS A 3 9.86 14.95 -3.66
C CYS A 3 10.23 14.96 -2.16
N LEU A 4 9.25 15.27 -1.32
CA LEU A 4 9.29 15.00 0.12
C LEU A 4 8.43 13.79 0.41
N ILE A 5 9.01 12.72 0.97
CA ILE A 5 8.27 11.52 1.34
C ILE A 5 8.29 11.25 2.84
N SER A 6 7.13 10.95 3.42
CA SER A 6 6.99 10.29 4.71
C SER A 6 6.73 8.79 4.51
N GLY A 7 7.29 7.94 5.37
CA GLY A 7 7.19 6.48 5.20
C GLY A 7 8.13 5.90 4.12
N GLY A 8 9.13 6.65 3.67
CA GLY A 8 10.10 6.22 2.65
C GLY A 8 10.87 4.96 3.01
N THR A 9 11.08 4.66 4.29
CA THR A 9 11.76 3.44 4.76
C THR A 9 10.87 2.19 4.82
N GLY A 10 9.56 2.33 4.54
CA GLY A 10 8.59 1.22 4.49
C GLY A 10 8.70 0.37 3.22
N LEU A 11 7.87 -0.67 3.11
CA LEU A 11 7.88 -1.61 1.97
C LEU A 11 7.71 -0.91 0.62
N ILE A 12 6.65 -0.10 0.49
CA ILE A 12 6.35 0.64 -0.74
C ILE A 12 7.30 1.82 -0.89
N GLY A 13 7.52 2.57 0.20
CA GLY A 13 8.29 3.80 0.20
C GLY A 13 9.73 3.62 -0.29
N ARG A 14 10.43 2.55 0.15
CA ARG A 14 11.81 2.30 -0.32
C ARG A 14 11.91 2.03 -1.81
N LEU A 15 10.91 1.33 -2.38
CA LEU A 15 10.86 1.07 -3.82
C LEU A 15 10.56 2.34 -4.60
N PHE A 16 9.62 3.13 -4.10
CA PHE A 16 9.34 4.45 -4.66
C PHE A 16 10.59 5.35 -4.62
N CYS A 17 11.29 5.44 -3.49
CA CYS A 17 12.50 6.24 -3.35
C CYS A 17 13.57 5.84 -4.39
N GLN A 18 13.80 4.52 -4.56
CA GLN A 18 14.77 4.01 -5.53
C GLN A 18 14.40 4.38 -6.96
N GLN A 19 13.14 4.19 -7.35
CA GLN A 19 12.67 4.53 -8.70
C GLN A 19 12.64 6.06 -8.93
N TRP A 20 12.28 6.85 -7.90
CA TRP A 20 12.31 8.31 -7.98
C TRP A 20 13.72 8.83 -8.24
N LEU A 21 14.70 8.37 -7.46
CA LEU A 21 16.11 8.74 -7.64
C LEU A 21 16.68 8.26 -8.99
N ALA A 22 16.26 7.10 -9.48
CA ALA A 22 16.66 6.59 -10.79
C ALA A 22 16.21 7.48 -11.97
N ARG A 23 15.19 8.34 -11.77
CA ARG A 23 14.75 9.35 -12.75
C ARG A 23 15.67 10.58 -12.78
N GLY A 24 16.65 10.69 -11.86
CA GLY A 24 17.49 11.87 -11.69
C GLY A 24 16.83 12.99 -10.87
N ASP A 25 15.71 12.73 -10.23
CA ASP A 25 14.96 13.63 -9.38
C ASP A 25 15.54 13.71 -7.95
N THR A 26 15.34 14.80 -7.23
CA THR A 26 15.79 14.96 -5.84
C THR A 26 14.76 14.44 -4.85
N LEU A 27 15.23 13.93 -3.69
CA LEU A 27 14.40 13.27 -2.71
C LEU A 27 14.80 13.67 -1.29
N SER A 28 13.83 14.14 -0.51
CA SER A 28 13.92 14.30 0.94
C SER A 28 13.02 13.26 1.63
N VAL A 29 13.56 12.53 2.60
CA VAL A 29 12.84 11.46 3.32
C VAL A 29 12.66 11.87 4.77
N LEU A 30 11.43 12.18 5.16
CA LEU A 30 11.06 12.44 6.55
C LEU A 30 11.00 11.12 7.32
N SER A 31 11.87 10.94 8.31
CA SER A 31 12.00 9.68 9.03
C SER A 31 12.36 9.87 10.50
N ARG A 32 11.70 9.14 11.38
CA ARG A 32 12.07 9.00 12.80
C ARG A 32 13.44 8.33 12.99
N ARG A 33 13.95 7.66 11.96
CA ARG A 33 15.26 6.97 11.93
C ARG A 33 16.05 7.40 10.69
N PRO A 34 16.58 8.63 10.66
CA PRO A 34 17.31 9.17 9.51
C PRO A 34 18.57 8.37 9.16
N ASP A 35 19.19 7.72 10.14
CA ASP A 35 20.33 6.81 9.98
C ASP A 35 20.08 5.65 9.01
N LYS A 36 18.81 5.25 8.81
CA LYS A 36 18.42 4.16 7.91
C LYS A 36 18.07 4.61 6.49
N VAL A 37 17.95 5.91 6.26
CA VAL A 37 17.44 6.44 4.98
C VAL A 37 18.37 6.11 3.83
N HIS A 38 19.67 6.41 3.92
CA HIS A 38 20.63 6.13 2.85
C HIS A 38 20.64 4.65 2.46
N LYS A 39 20.69 3.77 3.45
CA LYS A 39 20.70 2.30 3.23
C LYS A 39 19.42 1.78 2.56
N LEU A 40 18.25 2.33 2.90
CA LEU A 40 16.95 1.80 2.46
C LEU A 40 16.35 2.52 1.25
N CYS A 41 16.62 3.82 1.13
CA CYS A 41 16.02 4.67 0.09
C CYS A 41 16.99 5.03 -1.03
N GLY A 42 18.32 4.90 -0.80
CA GLY A 42 19.39 5.22 -1.74
C GLY A 42 20.32 6.31 -1.20
N GLU A 43 21.58 6.26 -1.60
CA GLU A 43 22.65 7.16 -1.11
C GLU A 43 22.36 8.65 -1.41
N ALA A 44 21.68 8.93 -2.52
CA ALA A 44 21.33 10.30 -2.91
C ALA A 44 20.08 10.85 -2.19
N ALA A 45 19.39 10.05 -1.37
CA ALA A 45 18.23 10.50 -0.60
C ALA A 45 18.69 11.37 0.56
N ARG A 46 18.11 12.57 0.74
CA ARG A 46 18.34 13.41 1.90
C ARG A 46 17.48 12.95 3.07
N ALA A 47 18.11 12.61 4.19
CA ALA A 47 17.42 12.21 5.40
C ALA A 47 17.04 13.45 6.21
N CYS A 48 15.74 13.58 6.55
CA CYS A 48 15.23 14.66 7.39
C CYS A 48 14.53 14.06 8.62
N ARG A 49 14.86 14.55 9.80
CA ARG A 49 14.16 14.20 11.04
C ARG A 49 12.97 15.12 11.26
N ASP A 50 13.09 16.37 10.83
CA ASP A 50 12.08 17.41 10.93
C ASP A 50 11.82 18.06 9.57
N LEU A 51 10.66 18.65 9.39
CA LEU A 51 10.30 19.40 8.17
C LEU A 51 11.10 20.69 7.99
N GLN A 52 11.69 21.22 9.06
CA GLN A 52 12.59 22.38 9.01
C GLN A 52 13.94 22.06 8.32
N GLU A 53 14.31 20.77 8.28
CA GLU A 53 15.52 20.30 7.60
C GLU A 53 15.32 20.11 6.08
N VAL A 54 14.10 20.30 5.58
CA VAL A 54 13.79 20.17 4.16
C VAL A 54 14.24 21.41 3.43
N GLU A 55 15.29 21.28 2.61
CA GLU A 55 15.89 22.37 1.86
C GLU A 55 15.32 22.44 0.43
N GLY A 56 15.18 23.66 -0.07
CA GLY A 56 14.74 23.94 -1.44
C GLY A 56 13.23 23.80 -1.63
N GLN A 57 12.80 24.11 -2.85
CA GLN A 57 11.39 23.96 -3.22
C GLN A 57 11.02 22.49 -3.37
N VAL A 58 9.93 22.09 -2.77
CA VAL A 58 9.32 20.76 -2.93
C VAL A 58 8.19 20.84 -3.94
N ASP A 59 8.27 20.03 -4.99
CA ASP A 59 7.24 19.93 -6.03
C ASP A 59 6.14 18.94 -5.67
N VAL A 60 6.52 17.81 -5.01
CA VAL A 60 5.66 16.68 -4.71
C VAL A 60 5.82 16.26 -3.26
N VAL A 61 4.70 16.04 -2.57
CA VAL A 61 4.69 15.40 -1.24
C VAL A 61 4.05 14.02 -1.35
N VAL A 62 4.70 13.00 -0.80
CA VAL A 62 4.19 11.62 -0.73
C VAL A 62 4.04 11.22 0.73
N ASN A 63 2.83 10.90 1.15
CA ASN A 63 2.52 10.49 2.51
C ASN A 63 2.12 9.00 2.58
N LEU A 64 3.09 8.15 2.93
CA LEU A 64 2.91 6.71 3.14
C LEU A 64 3.13 6.28 4.60
N ALA A 65 3.36 7.22 5.50
CA ALA A 65 3.65 6.90 6.89
C ALA A 65 2.41 6.38 7.61
N GLY A 66 2.60 5.33 8.40
CA GLY A 66 1.57 4.74 9.24
C GLY A 66 2.11 3.52 9.98
N GLU A 67 1.62 3.27 11.18
CA GLU A 67 1.96 2.06 11.92
C GLU A 67 1.38 0.81 11.23
N PRO A 68 2.08 -0.35 11.28
CA PRO A 68 1.60 -1.59 10.70
C PRO A 68 0.24 -2.02 11.25
N ILE A 69 -0.62 -2.54 10.36
CA ILE A 69 -1.97 -2.99 10.69
C ILE A 69 -2.07 -4.51 10.95
N THR A 70 -0.97 -5.25 10.80
CA THR A 70 -0.92 -6.72 10.78
C THR A 70 -0.88 -7.37 12.17
N HIS A 71 -1.06 -6.61 13.25
CA HIS A 71 -1.12 -7.12 14.61
C HIS A 71 -2.57 -7.14 15.11
N ARG A 72 -2.84 -7.91 16.17
CA ARG A 72 -4.15 -7.93 16.81
C ARG A 72 -4.58 -6.51 17.21
N TRP A 73 -5.80 -6.11 16.85
CA TRP A 73 -6.33 -4.77 17.11
C TRP A 73 -6.90 -4.68 18.52
N THR A 74 -6.10 -4.15 19.43
CA THR A 74 -6.55 -3.67 20.74
C THR A 74 -6.93 -2.19 20.61
N GLU A 75 -7.62 -1.64 21.60
CA GLU A 75 -7.96 -0.22 21.65
C GLU A 75 -6.73 0.69 21.53
N SER A 76 -5.65 0.36 22.26
CA SER A 76 -4.37 1.07 22.16
C SER A 76 -3.79 1.01 20.73
N ARG A 77 -3.81 -0.17 20.09
CA ARG A 77 -3.28 -0.32 18.72
C ARG A 77 -4.13 0.41 17.69
N ARG A 78 -5.46 0.44 17.85
CA ARG A 78 -6.35 1.24 16.99
C ARG A 78 -6.02 2.73 17.13
N THR A 79 -5.82 3.20 18.35
CA THR A 79 -5.41 4.59 18.62
C THR A 79 -4.06 4.92 17.99
N GLU A 80 -3.06 4.05 18.13
CA GLU A 80 -1.74 4.22 17.49
C GLU A 80 -1.85 4.25 15.96
N MET A 81 -2.59 3.31 15.36
CA MET A 81 -2.81 3.25 13.91
C MET A 81 -3.48 4.52 13.39
N ARG A 82 -4.47 5.05 14.13
CA ARG A 82 -5.15 6.28 13.79
C ARG A 82 -4.23 7.48 13.93
N ASN A 83 -3.60 7.64 15.07
CA ASN A 83 -2.73 8.78 15.38
C ASN A 83 -1.52 8.84 14.45
N SER A 84 -0.88 7.71 14.16
CA SER A 84 0.28 7.64 13.27
C SER A 84 -0.01 8.14 11.85
N ARG A 85 -1.26 8.03 11.39
CA ARG A 85 -1.69 8.50 10.07
C ARG A 85 -2.17 9.95 10.10
N LEU A 86 -3.07 10.27 11.03
CA LEU A 86 -3.68 11.59 11.07
C LEU A 86 -2.68 12.68 11.48
N GLN A 87 -1.83 12.42 12.48
CA GLN A 87 -0.85 13.41 12.94
C GLN A 87 0.18 13.74 11.87
N ILE A 88 0.72 12.73 11.19
CA ILE A 88 1.69 12.99 10.12
C ILE A 88 1.04 13.65 8.91
N THR A 89 -0.19 13.27 8.57
CA THR A 89 -0.93 13.93 7.48
C THR A 89 -1.17 15.39 7.80
N ASP A 90 -1.69 15.71 8.98
CA ASP A 90 -1.92 17.08 9.43
C ASP A 90 -0.61 17.91 9.46
N LEU A 91 0.49 17.33 9.94
CA LEU A 91 1.80 17.96 9.93
C LEU A 91 2.24 18.32 8.50
N LEU A 92 2.14 17.37 7.55
CA LEU A 92 2.51 17.58 6.16
C LEU A 92 1.57 18.56 5.45
N VAL A 93 0.28 18.55 5.77
CA VAL A 93 -0.72 19.48 5.25
C VAL A 93 -0.39 20.90 5.68
N ARG A 94 -0.20 21.14 6.98
CA ARG A 94 0.17 22.47 7.51
C ARG A 94 1.48 22.96 6.91
N TRP A 95 2.48 22.08 6.85
CA TRP A 95 3.78 22.43 6.24
C TRP A 95 3.60 22.81 4.77
N SER A 96 2.88 22.03 3.99
CA SER A 96 2.64 22.33 2.56
C SER A 96 1.95 23.67 2.35
N LEU A 97 0.96 23.99 3.21
CA LEU A 97 0.23 25.27 3.14
C LEU A 97 1.07 26.47 3.56
N SER A 98 2.07 26.29 4.43
CA SER A 98 2.94 27.37 4.92
C SER A 98 4.07 27.71 3.96
N GLN A 99 4.32 26.90 2.92
CA GLN A 99 5.41 27.16 1.98
C GLN A 99 5.09 28.38 1.08
N ALA A 100 6.08 29.23 0.84
CA ALA A 100 5.96 30.34 -0.11
C ALA A 100 5.65 29.85 -1.53
N GLN A 101 6.27 28.73 -1.90
CA GLN A 101 5.97 28.00 -3.12
C GLN A 101 5.41 26.63 -2.74
N ARG A 102 4.09 26.48 -2.82
CA ARG A 102 3.39 25.27 -2.42
C ARG A 102 3.69 24.09 -3.35
N PRO A 103 3.75 22.87 -2.83
CA PRO A 103 3.82 21.67 -3.67
C PRO A 103 2.69 21.64 -4.71
N ARG A 104 3.00 21.17 -5.91
CA ARG A 104 1.99 21.03 -6.98
C ARG A 104 1.10 19.82 -6.80
N TYR A 105 1.66 18.78 -6.17
CA TYR A 105 0.99 17.50 -6.00
C TYR A 105 1.22 16.92 -4.60
N PHE A 106 0.16 16.38 -4.01
CA PHE A 106 0.21 15.66 -2.75
C PHE A 106 -0.40 14.27 -2.94
N LEU A 107 0.41 13.20 -2.83
CA LEU A 107 -0.05 11.83 -2.85
C LEU A 107 -0.26 11.33 -1.42
N SER A 108 -1.51 11.11 -1.03
CA SER A 108 -1.87 10.56 0.26
C SER A 108 -2.18 9.07 0.17
N GLY A 109 -1.61 8.27 1.08
CA GLY A 109 -2.05 6.90 1.28
C GLY A 109 -3.49 6.83 1.77
N SER A 110 -4.15 5.77 1.38
CA SER A 110 -5.42 5.21 1.89
C SER A 110 -5.36 3.69 1.71
N ALA A 111 -6.43 2.96 1.93
CA ALA A 111 -6.42 1.51 1.81
C ALA A 111 -7.76 0.95 1.33
N VAL A 112 -7.73 -0.29 0.85
CA VAL A 112 -8.92 -1.08 0.48
C VAL A 112 -9.94 -1.18 1.62
N GLY A 113 -9.49 -1.06 2.88
CA GLY A 113 -10.34 -1.01 4.07
C GLY A 113 -11.41 0.08 4.02
N TYR A 114 -11.24 1.15 3.21
CA TYR A 114 -12.24 2.18 2.96
C TYR A 114 -13.61 1.58 2.61
N TYR A 115 -13.62 0.50 1.85
CA TYR A 115 -14.86 -0.11 1.35
C TYR A 115 -15.54 -1.06 2.35
N GLY A 116 -14.83 -1.54 3.39
CA GLY A 116 -15.36 -2.56 4.30
C GLY A 116 -15.61 -3.90 3.60
N ASP A 117 -16.43 -4.75 4.19
CA ASP A 117 -16.89 -5.99 3.56
C ASP A 117 -18.08 -5.71 2.63
N ARG A 118 -17.96 -6.09 1.35
CA ARG A 118 -18.94 -5.78 0.29
C ARG A 118 -19.33 -7.02 -0.51
N GLY A 119 -19.04 -8.20 0.00
CA GLY A 119 -19.41 -9.46 -0.66
C GLY A 119 -18.86 -9.54 -2.08
N GLY A 120 -19.74 -9.66 -3.09
CA GLY A 120 -19.36 -9.74 -4.50
C GLY A 120 -19.42 -8.42 -5.29
N ASP A 121 -19.74 -7.30 -4.62
CA ASP A 121 -19.88 -6.00 -5.29
C ASP A 121 -18.57 -5.55 -5.92
N LEU A 122 -18.64 -5.00 -7.13
CA LEU A 122 -17.51 -4.38 -7.81
C LEU A 122 -17.27 -2.98 -7.22
N LEU A 123 -16.09 -2.76 -6.66
CA LEU A 123 -15.72 -1.55 -5.92
C LEU A 123 -14.89 -0.62 -6.80
N ARG A 124 -15.51 0.46 -7.25
CA ARG A 124 -14.89 1.57 -7.95
C ARG A 124 -14.62 2.73 -7.01
N GLU A 125 -13.86 3.70 -7.49
CA GLU A 125 -13.46 4.87 -6.68
C GLU A 125 -14.65 5.71 -6.19
N ASN A 126 -15.75 5.70 -6.91
CA ASN A 126 -17.02 6.37 -6.54
C ASN A 126 -17.92 5.51 -5.63
N SER A 127 -17.55 4.26 -5.34
CA SER A 127 -18.31 3.41 -4.40
C SER A 127 -18.28 4.01 -3.00
N PRO A 128 -19.42 4.00 -2.26
CA PRO A 128 -19.48 4.57 -0.92
C PRO A 128 -18.59 3.81 0.06
N PRO A 129 -18.15 4.47 1.15
CA PRO A 129 -17.37 3.80 2.20
C PRO A 129 -18.21 2.73 2.92
N GLY A 130 -17.52 1.72 3.41
CA GLY A 130 -18.12 0.69 4.24
C GLY A 130 -18.19 1.06 5.73
N GLY A 131 -18.47 0.05 6.55
CA GLY A 131 -18.45 0.10 8.01
C GLY A 131 -17.16 -0.43 8.61
N GLY A 132 -17.06 -0.37 9.94
CA GLY A 132 -15.93 -0.87 10.72
C GLY A 132 -14.82 0.15 10.95
N PHE A 133 -13.82 -0.29 11.74
CA PHE A 133 -12.70 0.57 12.11
C PHE A 133 -11.82 0.94 10.92
N ALA A 134 -11.52 -0.02 10.04
CA ALA A 134 -10.68 0.23 8.87
C ALA A 134 -11.30 1.26 7.92
N ALA A 135 -12.62 1.18 7.70
CA ALA A 135 -13.31 2.13 6.84
C ALA A 135 -13.36 3.54 7.47
N GLN A 136 -13.60 3.62 8.77
CA GLN A 136 -13.56 4.91 9.47
C GLN A 136 -12.16 5.52 9.44
N LEU A 137 -11.13 4.72 9.69
CA LEU A 137 -9.73 5.17 9.63
C LEU A 137 -9.38 5.73 8.25
N CYS A 138 -9.78 5.05 7.18
CA CYS A 138 -9.54 5.53 5.81
C CYS A 138 -10.28 6.84 5.51
N ARG A 139 -11.56 6.95 5.94
CA ARG A 139 -12.34 8.21 5.80
C ARG A 139 -11.65 9.39 6.49
N ASP A 140 -11.25 9.19 7.75
CA ASP A 140 -10.58 10.22 8.53
C ASP A 140 -9.24 10.61 7.88
N TRP A 141 -8.51 9.62 7.35
CA TRP A 141 -7.23 9.86 6.70
C TRP A 141 -7.39 10.63 5.38
N GLU A 142 -8.36 10.25 4.54
CA GLU A 142 -8.68 10.97 3.30
C GLU A 142 -9.15 12.40 3.61
N ALA A 143 -10.03 12.57 4.61
CA ALA A 143 -10.54 13.88 5.02
C ALA A 143 -9.45 14.83 5.54
N ALA A 144 -8.40 14.32 6.15
CA ALA A 144 -7.28 15.13 6.66
C ALA A 144 -6.55 15.92 5.55
N THR A 145 -6.71 15.55 4.27
CA THR A 145 -6.11 16.24 3.13
C THR A 145 -7.01 17.33 2.51
N LEU A 146 -8.26 17.47 2.93
CA LEU A 146 -9.21 18.45 2.37
C LEU A 146 -8.70 19.90 2.37
N PRO A 147 -7.96 20.40 3.39
CA PRO A 147 -7.42 21.75 3.37
C PRO A 147 -6.47 22.02 2.20
N LEU A 148 -5.74 21.00 1.71
CA LEU A 148 -4.88 21.13 0.53
C LEU A 148 -5.72 21.35 -0.74
N GLN A 149 -6.79 20.58 -0.91
CA GLN A 149 -7.70 20.71 -2.06
C GLN A 149 -8.38 22.09 -2.07
N GLN A 150 -8.82 22.57 -0.89
CA GLN A 150 -9.40 23.90 -0.72
C GLN A 150 -8.42 25.01 -1.06
N ALA A 151 -7.11 24.76 -0.87
CA ALA A 151 -6.04 25.70 -1.22
C ALA A 151 -5.54 25.56 -2.67
N GLY A 152 -6.20 24.73 -3.50
CA GLY A 152 -5.87 24.52 -4.90
C GLY A 152 -4.70 23.58 -5.17
N ILE A 153 -4.23 22.84 -4.17
CA ILE A 153 -3.19 21.81 -4.36
C ILE A 153 -3.85 20.53 -4.88
N CYS A 154 -3.27 19.94 -5.93
CA CYS A 154 -3.73 18.67 -6.46
C CYS A 154 -3.44 17.52 -5.47
N VAL A 155 -4.47 16.80 -5.04
CA VAL A 155 -4.37 15.70 -4.09
C VAL A 155 -4.82 14.40 -4.75
N GLY A 156 -3.88 13.45 -4.90
CA GLY A 156 -4.19 12.06 -5.24
C GLY A 156 -4.34 11.25 -3.97
N THR A 157 -5.42 10.49 -3.84
CA THR A 157 -5.66 9.59 -2.71
C THR A 157 -5.58 8.14 -3.15
N MET A 158 -4.57 7.42 -2.70
CA MET A 158 -4.26 6.06 -3.13
C MET A 158 -4.89 5.01 -2.21
N ARG A 159 -6.01 4.41 -2.61
CA ARG A 159 -6.66 3.28 -1.91
C ARG A 159 -5.96 1.99 -2.27
N THR A 160 -5.00 1.63 -1.43
CA THR A 160 -4.06 0.53 -1.70
C THR A 160 -4.69 -0.82 -1.37
N ALA A 161 -4.66 -1.74 -2.32
CA ALA A 161 -4.97 -3.16 -2.16
C ALA A 161 -3.83 -3.92 -1.46
N ILE A 162 -3.90 -5.24 -1.38
CA ILE A 162 -2.83 -6.08 -0.81
C ILE A 162 -1.61 -6.02 -1.72
N VAL A 163 -0.53 -5.36 -1.27
CA VAL A 163 0.72 -5.30 -2.02
C VAL A 163 1.44 -6.63 -1.90
N LEU A 164 1.67 -7.28 -3.05
CA LEU A 164 2.41 -8.53 -3.13
C LEU A 164 3.90 -8.25 -3.26
N SER A 165 4.66 -8.72 -2.27
CA SER A 165 6.12 -8.65 -2.22
C SER A 165 6.66 -9.81 -1.39
N THR A 166 7.79 -10.36 -1.79
CA THR A 166 8.51 -11.37 -0.98
C THR A 166 9.43 -10.75 0.07
N ARG A 167 9.62 -9.42 0.00
CA ARG A 167 10.46 -8.63 0.94
C ARG A 167 9.71 -8.18 2.19
N GLY A 168 8.38 -8.34 2.22
CA GLY A 168 7.52 -7.94 3.35
C GLY A 168 6.04 -8.00 2.99
N GLY A 169 5.18 -7.57 3.91
CA GLY A 169 3.73 -7.57 3.71
C GLY A 169 3.09 -8.96 3.79
N ALA A 170 1.86 -9.08 3.28
CA ALA A 170 1.04 -10.28 3.43
C ALA A 170 1.65 -11.52 2.77
N LEU A 171 2.16 -11.40 1.52
CA LEU A 171 2.74 -12.54 0.82
C LEU A 171 3.95 -13.12 1.57
N ALA A 172 4.87 -12.26 2.04
CA ALA A 172 6.04 -12.72 2.80
C ALA A 172 5.67 -13.48 4.07
N GLN A 173 4.56 -13.11 4.73
CA GLN A 173 4.05 -13.80 5.92
C GLN A 173 3.38 -15.14 5.59
N MET A 174 2.75 -15.26 4.43
CA MET A 174 2.11 -16.51 3.98
C MET A 174 3.12 -17.54 3.47
N LEU A 175 4.21 -17.10 2.84
CA LEU A 175 5.19 -17.97 2.16
C LEU A 175 5.74 -19.12 3.03
N PRO A 176 6.08 -18.97 4.32
CA PRO A 176 6.58 -20.07 5.13
C PRO A 176 5.60 -21.25 5.20
N ALA A 177 4.33 -20.98 5.48
CA ALA A 177 3.29 -22.02 5.57
C ALA A 177 3.08 -22.71 4.22
N PHE A 178 3.01 -21.95 3.12
CA PHE A 178 2.85 -22.52 1.78
C PHE A 178 4.06 -23.33 1.33
N ARG A 179 5.29 -22.89 1.63
CA ARG A 179 6.51 -23.65 1.33
C ARG A 179 6.59 -24.98 2.06
N LEU A 180 6.05 -25.05 3.27
CA LEU A 180 5.93 -26.29 4.06
C LEU A 180 4.76 -27.18 3.60
N GLY A 181 3.92 -26.72 2.66
CA GLY A 181 2.75 -27.46 2.20
C GLY A 181 1.57 -27.46 3.19
N VAL A 182 1.64 -26.64 4.24
CA VAL A 182 0.57 -26.47 5.25
C VAL A 182 -0.25 -25.20 5.02
N GLY A 183 -0.02 -24.48 3.94
CA GLY A 183 -0.81 -23.32 3.53
C GLY A 183 -2.13 -23.74 2.86
N GLY A 184 -3.05 -22.79 2.80
CA GLY A 184 -4.35 -23.02 2.12
C GLY A 184 -5.30 -21.83 2.27
N PRO A 185 -6.54 -21.98 1.81
CA PRO A 185 -7.55 -20.95 1.88
C PRO A 185 -7.95 -20.60 3.32
N MET A 186 -8.36 -19.35 3.52
CA MET A 186 -8.91 -18.85 4.77
C MET A 186 -10.45 -18.93 4.75
N SER A 187 -11.06 -19.47 5.79
CA SER A 187 -12.52 -19.61 5.93
C SER A 187 -13.16 -20.35 4.74
N SER A 188 -14.22 -19.81 4.15
CA SER A 188 -14.82 -20.35 2.92
C SER A 188 -13.89 -20.23 1.71
N GLY A 189 -13.00 -19.24 1.72
CA GLY A 189 -12.15 -18.90 0.59
C GLY A 189 -12.87 -18.17 -0.54
N GLU A 190 -14.16 -17.85 -0.37
CA GLU A 190 -14.97 -17.17 -1.39
C GLU A 190 -14.81 -15.65 -1.35
N GLN A 191 -14.23 -15.10 -0.28
CA GLN A 191 -13.98 -13.66 -0.18
C GLN A 191 -13.03 -13.20 -1.29
N TRP A 192 -13.39 -12.08 -1.92
CA TRP A 192 -12.59 -11.44 -2.94
C TRP A 192 -11.40 -10.72 -2.31
N MET A 193 -10.25 -10.90 -2.93
CA MET A 193 -8.98 -10.28 -2.57
C MET A 193 -8.50 -9.40 -3.74
N SER A 194 -8.47 -8.11 -3.51
CA SER A 194 -7.77 -7.21 -4.42
C SER A 194 -6.30 -7.12 -4.03
N TRP A 195 -5.44 -7.15 -4.99
CA TRP A 195 -4.00 -7.20 -4.84
C TRP A 195 -3.31 -6.31 -5.88
N ILE A 196 -2.04 -5.99 -5.67
CA ILE A 196 -1.19 -5.31 -6.64
C ILE A 196 0.26 -5.79 -6.49
N HIS A 197 0.98 -5.89 -7.60
CA HIS A 197 2.41 -6.19 -7.59
C HIS A 197 3.22 -5.00 -7.05
N GLU A 198 4.34 -5.28 -6.37
CA GLU A 198 5.17 -4.21 -5.78
C GLU A 198 5.76 -3.23 -6.81
N ASP A 199 6.03 -3.65 -8.05
CA ASP A 199 6.49 -2.76 -9.11
C ASP A 199 5.34 -1.94 -9.70
N ASP A 200 4.13 -2.53 -9.83
CA ASP A 200 2.96 -1.82 -10.33
C ASP A 200 2.45 -0.74 -9.37
N ILE A 201 2.49 -0.96 -8.05
CA ILE A 201 2.08 0.10 -7.13
C ILE A 201 3.00 1.31 -7.24
N VAL A 202 4.31 1.11 -7.37
CA VAL A 202 5.26 2.22 -7.55
C VAL A 202 5.09 2.87 -8.91
N GLY A 203 4.94 2.08 -9.98
CA GLY A 203 4.65 2.59 -11.32
C GLY A 203 3.38 3.46 -11.34
N LEU A 204 2.31 3.00 -10.66
CA LEU A 204 1.05 3.75 -10.55
C LEU A 204 1.21 5.04 -9.73
N MET A 205 2.01 5.03 -8.66
CA MET A 205 2.33 6.25 -7.90
C MET A 205 3.04 7.29 -8.79
N LEU A 206 4.06 6.87 -9.54
CA LEU A 206 4.78 7.74 -10.47
C LEU A 206 3.85 8.27 -11.57
N HIS A 207 3.02 7.39 -12.15
CA HIS A 207 2.01 7.77 -13.14
C HIS A 207 1.01 8.79 -12.57
N ALA A 208 0.51 8.59 -11.35
CA ALA A 208 -0.42 9.51 -10.70
C ALA A 208 0.20 10.90 -10.49
N ILE A 209 1.49 10.96 -10.13
CA ILE A 209 2.25 12.21 -9.99
C ILE A 209 2.42 12.88 -11.37
N ASP A 210 2.88 12.14 -12.37
CA ASP A 210 3.17 12.68 -13.71
C ASP A 210 1.90 13.13 -14.44
N ARG A 211 0.76 12.46 -14.22
CA ARG A 211 -0.55 12.79 -14.80
C ARG A 211 -1.38 13.74 -13.94
N HIS A 212 -0.90 14.12 -12.75
CA HIS A 212 -1.64 14.95 -11.80
C HIS A 212 -3.05 14.40 -11.53
N LEU A 213 -3.16 13.14 -11.10
CA LEU A 213 -4.43 12.54 -10.73
C LEU A 213 -4.95 13.13 -9.41
N CYS A 214 -5.77 14.17 -9.48
CA CYS A 214 -6.29 14.95 -8.33
C CYS A 214 -7.56 14.33 -7.72
N VAL A 215 -7.68 13.02 -7.74
CA VAL A 215 -8.86 12.25 -7.30
C VAL A 215 -8.43 11.00 -6.53
N PRO A 216 -9.34 10.38 -5.77
CA PRO A 216 -9.10 9.03 -5.26
C PRO A 216 -8.91 8.03 -6.40
N PHE A 217 -7.98 7.08 -6.23
CA PHE A 217 -7.78 5.99 -7.18
C PHE A 217 -7.48 4.67 -6.46
N ASN A 218 -8.00 3.60 -7.03
CA ASN A 218 -7.77 2.25 -6.55
C ASN A 218 -6.42 1.73 -7.02
N ALA A 219 -5.48 1.56 -6.10
CA ALA A 219 -4.18 0.95 -6.38
C ALA A 219 -4.29 -0.58 -6.24
N CYS A 220 -4.88 -1.21 -7.24
CA CYS A 220 -5.04 -2.65 -7.36
C CYS A 220 -4.79 -3.11 -8.80
N ALA A 221 -4.42 -4.38 -8.98
CA ALA A 221 -4.37 -5.00 -10.30
C ALA A 221 -5.78 -5.13 -10.91
N PRO A 222 -5.91 -5.20 -12.24
CA PRO A 222 -7.21 -5.35 -12.90
C PRO A 222 -7.96 -6.64 -12.51
N GLU A 223 -7.21 -7.71 -12.20
CA GLU A 223 -7.76 -9.00 -11.81
C GLU A 223 -7.87 -9.13 -10.29
N ALA A 224 -9.06 -8.92 -9.72
CA ALA A 224 -9.35 -9.38 -8.36
C ALA A 224 -9.60 -10.90 -8.37
N VAL A 225 -9.16 -11.60 -7.32
CA VAL A 225 -9.31 -13.07 -7.21
C VAL A 225 -10.00 -13.44 -5.90
N THR A 226 -10.62 -14.63 -5.83
CA THR A 226 -11.06 -15.18 -4.54
C THR A 226 -9.87 -15.71 -3.75
N ASN A 227 -9.98 -15.79 -2.43
CA ASN A 227 -8.96 -16.35 -1.57
C ASN A 227 -8.64 -17.83 -1.93
N ASN A 228 -9.65 -18.62 -2.35
CA ASN A 228 -9.44 -19.95 -2.91
C ASN A 228 -8.52 -19.94 -4.14
N SER A 229 -8.79 -19.05 -5.09
CA SER A 229 -7.97 -18.90 -6.30
C SER A 229 -6.56 -18.44 -5.96
N PHE A 230 -6.42 -17.49 -5.04
CA PHE A 230 -5.11 -17.02 -4.56
C PHE A 230 -4.30 -18.17 -3.97
N ALA A 231 -4.88 -18.93 -3.02
CA ALA A 231 -4.20 -20.05 -2.37
C ALA A 231 -3.78 -21.13 -3.37
N ARG A 232 -4.67 -21.50 -4.31
CA ARG A 232 -4.39 -22.47 -5.36
C ARG A 232 -3.24 -22.03 -6.27
N LEU A 233 -3.27 -20.79 -6.74
CA LEU A 233 -2.22 -20.24 -7.62
C LEU A 233 -0.88 -20.14 -6.89
N LEU A 234 -0.86 -19.69 -5.63
CA LEU A 234 0.36 -19.63 -4.83
C LEU A 234 0.94 -21.04 -4.60
N GLY A 235 0.10 -22.02 -4.27
CA GLY A 235 0.53 -23.42 -4.15
C GLY A 235 1.10 -23.97 -5.46
N LYS A 236 0.43 -23.70 -6.60
CA LYS A 236 0.90 -24.08 -7.94
C LYS A 236 2.30 -23.52 -8.23
N GLN A 237 2.51 -22.22 -7.98
CA GLN A 237 3.80 -21.57 -8.22
C GLN A 237 4.92 -22.08 -7.31
N LEU A 238 4.58 -22.52 -6.10
CA LEU A 238 5.54 -23.09 -5.16
C LEU A 238 5.75 -24.60 -5.31
N HIS A 239 4.98 -25.26 -6.21
CA HIS A 239 4.95 -26.72 -6.35
C HIS A 239 4.61 -27.42 -5.02
N ARG A 240 3.66 -26.87 -4.27
CA ARG A 240 3.20 -27.36 -2.97
C ARG A 240 1.67 -27.45 -2.93
N PRO A 241 1.11 -28.45 -2.20
CA PRO A 241 -0.32 -28.47 -1.96
C PRO A 241 -0.74 -27.22 -1.18
N ALA A 242 -1.97 -26.74 -1.45
CA ALA A 242 -2.57 -25.60 -0.78
C ALA A 242 -3.99 -25.95 -0.32
N LEU A 243 -4.09 -27.05 0.45
CA LEU A 243 -5.37 -27.71 0.78
C LEU A 243 -5.82 -27.45 2.22
N LEU A 244 -4.90 -27.08 3.12
CA LEU A 244 -5.22 -26.93 4.54
C LEU A 244 -5.94 -25.61 4.81
N ARG A 245 -7.25 -25.71 4.88
CA ARG A 245 -8.13 -24.56 5.12
C ARG A 245 -8.03 -24.09 6.57
N THR A 246 -7.78 -22.79 6.77
CA THR A 246 -7.76 -22.18 8.11
C THR A 246 -9.17 -21.71 8.49
N PRO A 247 -9.82 -22.30 9.52
CA PRO A 247 -11.19 -21.93 9.90
C PRO A 247 -11.30 -20.48 10.37
N ALA A 248 -12.41 -19.80 10.09
CA ALA A 248 -12.65 -18.42 10.49
C ALA A 248 -12.53 -18.21 12.01
N TRP A 249 -13.04 -19.16 12.82
CA TRP A 249 -12.98 -19.05 14.28
C TRP A 249 -11.53 -19.02 14.79
N LEU A 250 -10.62 -19.77 14.15
CA LEU A 250 -9.20 -19.75 14.52
C LEU A 250 -8.54 -18.43 14.16
N LEU A 251 -8.84 -17.87 12.98
CA LEU A 251 -8.35 -16.54 12.58
C LEU A 251 -8.84 -15.46 13.54
N LYS A 252 -10.13 -15.51 13.93
CA LYS A 252 -10.69 -14.56 14.91
C LYS A 252 -10.06 -14.71 16.30
N LEU A 253 -9.77 -15.92 16.73
CA LEU A 253 -9.09 -16.16 18.00
C LEU A 253 -7.65 -15.56 17.99
N MET A 254 -6.94 -15.73 16.88
CA MET A 254 -5.55 -15.24 16.74
C MET A 254 -5.47 -13.72 16.57
N PHE A 255 -6.33 -13.14 15.74
CA PHE A 255 -6.19 -11.77 15.25
C PHE A 255 -7.33 -10.83 15.68
N GLY A 256 -8.42 -11.36 16.29
CA GLY A 256 -9.58 -10.55 16.68
C GLY A 256 -10.24 -9.87 15.50
N ASP A 257 -10.66 -8.61 15.69
CA ASP A 257 -11.36 -7.82 14.67
C ASP A 257 -10.54 -7.60 13.40
N MET A 258 -9.20 -7.64 13.49
CA MET A 258 -8.34 -7.59 12.31
C MET A 258 -8.62 -8.74 11.35
N ALA A 259 -8.96 -9.94 11.87
CA ALA A 259 -9.34 -11.05 11.01
C ALA A 259 -10.62 -10.77 10.24
N GLU A 260 -11.61 -10.16 10.87
CA GLU A 260 -12.89 -9.85 10.23
C GLU A 260 -12.72 -8.77 9.15
N GLU A 261 -12.04 -7.68 9.49
CA GLU A 261 -11.98 -6.50 8.61
C GLU A 261 -10.91 -6.59 7.51
N LEU A 262 -9.85 -7.45 7.66
CA LEU A 262 -8.76 -7.55 6.68
C LEU A 262 -8.61 -8.92 6.03
N LEU A 263 -8.89 -10.04 6.75
CA LEU A 263 -8.64 -11.38 6.23
C LEU A 263 -9.91 -12.04 5.67
N LEU A 264 -11.05 -11.75 6.27
CA LEU A 264 -12.34 -12.36 5.95
C LEU A 264 -13.24 -11.43 5.14
N ALA A 265 -12.98 -10.12 5.17
CA ALA A 265 -13.72 -9.14 4.36
C ALA A 265 -13.52 -9.40 2.86
N SER A 266 -14.59 -9.26 2.12
CA SER A 266 -14.63 -9.44 0.67
C SER A 266 -14.60 -8.09 -0.02
N GLN A 267 -13.56 -7.86 -0.83
CA GLN A 267 -13.30 -6.55 -1.45
C GLN A 267 -12.82 -6.74 -2.89
N LYS A 268 -13.75 -6.60 -3.84
CA LYS A 268 -13.48 -6.75 -5.28
C LYS A 268 -13.29 -5.38 -5.92
N MET A 269 -12.08 -4.81 -5.83
CA MET A 269 -11.76 -3.50 -6.43
C MET A 269 -11.52 -3.59 -7.93
N GLU A 270 -11.89 -2.50 -8.62
CA GLU A 270 -11.52 -2.21 -10.01
C GLU A 270 -10.66 -0.93 -10.03
N PRO A 271 -9.48 -0.91 -10.72
CA PRO A 271 -8.62 0.28 -10.82
C PRO A 271 -9.10 1.20 -11.96
N ARG A 272 -10.34 1.69 -11.86
CA ARG A 272 -10.99 2.41 -12.98
C ARG A 272 -10.25 3.70 -13.33
N THR A 273 -9.93 4.51 -12.34
CA THR A 273 -9.18 5.76 -12.52
C THR A 273 -7.79 5.52 -13.16
N ALA A 274 -7.09 4.48 -12.73
CA ALA A 274 -5.78 4.12 -13.30
C ALA A 274 -5.89 3.74 -14.79
N LEU A 275 -6.86 2.90 -15.13
CA LEU A 275 -7.09 2.47 -16.52
C LEU A 275 -7.53 3.65 -17.41
N ASP A 276 -8.45 4.48 -16.94
CA ASP A 276 -8.95 5.64 -17.68
C ASP A 276 -7.88 6.71 -17.90
N SER A 277 -6.89 6.80 -16.98
CA SER A 277 -5.74 7.69 -17.12
C SER A 277 -4.63 7.14 -18.03
N GLY A 278 -4.80 5.92 -18.56
CA GLY A 278 -3.87 5.27 -19.47
C GLY A 278 -2.71 4.52 -18.79
N TYR A 279 -2.84 4.17 -17.50
CA TYR A 279 -1.85 3.31 -16.85
C TYR A 279 -1.91 1.88 -17.38
N THR A 280 -0.74 1.34 -17.75
CA THR A 280 -0.61 -0.04 -18.20
C THR A 280 0.08 -0.87 -17.13
N PHE A 281 -0.65 -1.85 -16.57
CA PHE A 281 -0.09 -2.75 -15.55
C PHE A 281 0.93 -3.71 -16.17
N GLN A 282 2.08 -3.89 -15.51
CA GLN A 282 3.09 -4.87 -15.87
C GLN A 282 2.64 -6.29 -15.51
N PHE A 283 1.91 -6.41 -14.39
CA PHE A 283 1.42 -7.67 -13.83
C PHE A 283 -0.10 -7.63 -13.67
N PRO A 284 -0.87 -7.67 -14.77
CA PRO A 284 -2.33 -7.53 -14.71
C PRO A 284 -3.02 -8.76 -14.12
N THR A 285 -2.37 -9.95 -14.11
CA THR A 285 -2.92 -11.21 -13.57
C THR A 285 -2.09 -11.74 -12.41
N LEU A 286 -2.75 -12.41 -11.45
CA LEU A 286 -2.09 -12.96 -10.27
C LEU A 286 -1.03 -14.00 -10.64
N GLU A 287 -1.24 -14.77 -11.69
CA GLU A 287 -0.28 -15.80 -12.14
C GLU A 287 1.04 -15.16 -12.56
N LEU A 288 1.00 -14.08 -13.35
CA LEU A 288 2.19 -13.32 -13.76
C LEU A 288 2.90 -12.69 -12.56
N ALA A 289 2.14 -12.09 -11.65
CA ALA A 289 2.70 -11.45 -10.45
C ALA A 289 3.43 -12.45 -9.54
N LEU A 290 2.81 -13.59 -9.27
CA LEU A 290 3.42 -14.63 -8.43
C LEU A 290 4.62 -15.27 -9.11
N ALA A 291 4.57 -15.50 -10.43
CA ALA A 291 5.70 -16.03 -11.18
C ALA A 291 6.92 -15.10 -11.04
N ASP A 292 6.76 -13.80 -11.29
CA ASP A 292 7.85 -12.82 -11.15
C ASP A 292 8.42 -12.79 -9.72
N LEU A 293 7.57 -12.60 -8.71
CA LEU A 293 7.97 -12.46 -7.31
C LEU A 293 8.69 -13.69 -6.76
N LEU A 294 8.29 -14.89 -7.19
CA LEU A 294 8.85 -16.13 -6.65
C LEU A 294 10.10 -16.59 -7.43
N HIS A 295 10.20 -16.28 -8.72
CA HIS A 295 11.34 -16.69 -9.56
C HIS A 295 12.50 -15.69 -9.54
N LYS A 296 12.26 -14.37 -9.47
CA LYS A 296 13.34 -13.37 -9.26
C LYS A 296 14.21 -13.70 -8.05
N ASN A 297 13.61 -14.19 -6.96
CA ASN A 297 14.36 -14.59 -5.74
C ASN A 297 15.07 -15.95 -5.86
N GLY A 298 14.70 -16.80 -6.82
CA GLY A 298 15.41 -18.05 -7.12
C GLY A 298 16.80 -17.82 -7.73
N HIS A 299 16.95 -16.78 -8.55
CA HIS A 299 18.22 -16.42 -9.17
C HIS A 299 19.17 -15.69 -8.22
N ALA A 300 18.65 -14.82 -7.35
CA ALA A 300 19.46 -14.11 -6.34
C ALA A 300 20.08 -15.05 -5.29
N ARG A 301 19.38 -16.13 -4.90
CA ARG A 301 19.93 -17.14 -3.98
C ARG A 301 20.97 -18.07 -4.62
N LYS A 302 20.88 -18.33 -5.95
CA LYS A 302 21.87 -19.13 -6.67
C LYS A 302 23.16 -18.36 -6.98
N ALA A 303 23.13 -17.03 -6.97
CA ALA A 303 24.30 -16.18 -7.19
C ALA A 303 25.08 -15.87 -5.90
N GLN A 304 24.57 -16.25 -4.72
CA GLN A 304 25.18 -16.07 -3.39
C GLN A 304 25.59 -17.40 -2.72
N ALA A 305 25.39 -18.53 -3.37
CA ALA A 305 25.85 -19.87 -2.97
C ALA A 305 26.93 -20.37 -3.92
#